data_d624638a430f03a7988728b56b5fcc91
#
_entry.id   d624638a430f03a7988728b56b5fcc91
#
_cell.length_a   1.000
_cell.length_b   1.000
_cell.length_c   1.000
_cell.angle_alpha   90.00
_cell.angle_beta   90.00
_cell.angle_gamma   90.00
#
_symmetry.space_group_name_H-M   'P 1'
#
loop_
_entity.id
_entity.type
_entity.pdbx_description
1 polymer ?
#
loop_
_entity_poly.entity_id
_entity_poly.type
_entity_poly.pdbx_seq_one_letter_code
_entity_poly.pdbx_strand_id
1 'polypeptide(L)'
;AIVLIGGYIVIQSIFSISINDKIKSYGQLRTIGATPKQIKRIVKNEGRKLGSIGILIGTVLGVCGGFLLFSKGFNAVSYVATVILTLISSWIMVSVSIRKPVKIAAGISPIEAVRFTPAQKDIRSRKKTIKLNPVSMGIANFKRDGKKTVAIVASLSLGGIILLVVSSIVLTRSPEARARLYFPDGDYKIYLQSEVPEEELMAAGNPLNEELKQEILSIDGVTDVIANRQTLHTTFKGDINQNTGNCDMLTDQNYAKVEAALTEGTMPTDSHSIVISRSIVDSYEDMGVGSTVEISFGEGQSSVPVTISGLFGPGTYTGHGKLLIDGAVAFAPQDLFCELHPEITSFDYSWSIASDPKKAEIVKAGLKNIVASHSNLALDEINIRIEYM
;
A
#
# COMPACT_ATOMS: atom_id res chain seq x y z
N ALA A 1 -5.92 -9.65 -13.60
CA ALA A 1 -7.29 -9.97 -14.02
C ALA A 1 -8.14 -8.72 -14.26
N ILE A 2 -8.26 -7.78 -13.30
CA ILE A 2 -9.10 -6.56 -13.39
C ILE A 2 -8.72 -5.69 -14.59
N VAL A 3 -7.43 -5.43 -14.81
CA VAL A 3 -6.93 -4.62 -15.94
C VAL A 3 -7.30 -5.25 -17.30
N LEU A 4 -7.22 -6.58 -17.42
CA LEU A 4 -7.60 -7.27 -18.66
C LEU A 4 -9.10 -7.20 -18.94
N ILE A 5 -9.94 -7.36 -17.91
CA ILE A 5 -11.40 -7.21 -18.05
C ILE A 5 -11.76 -5.77 -18.42
N GLY A 6 -11.15 -4.80 -17.74
CA GLY A 6 -11.35 -3.39 -18.03
C GLY A 6 -10.96 -3.01 -19.46
N GLY A 7 -9.77 -3.39 -19.89
CA GLY A 7 -9.28 -3.17 -21.24
C GLY A 7 -10.18 -3.83 -22.29
N TYR A 8 -10.66 -5.05 -22.04
CA TYR A 8 -11.62 -5.72 -22.93
C TYR A 8 -12.91 -4.90 -23.13
N ILE A 9 -13.52 -4.42 -22.03
CA ILE A 9 -14.76 -3.65 -22.09
C ILE A 9 -14.56 -2.32 -22.82
N VAL A 10 -13.46 -1.61 -22.53
CA VAL A 10 -13.12 -0.33 -23.17
C VAL A 10 -12.93 -0.50 -24.67
N ILE A 11 -12.09 -1.45 -25.08
CA ILE A 11 -11.82 -1.72 -26.51
C ILE A 11 -13.10 -2.14 -27.22
N GLN A 12 -13.88 -3.06 -26.65
CA GLN A 12 -15.15 -3.51 -27.23
C GLN A 12 -16.13 -2.35 -27.38
N SER A 13 -16.23 -1.45 -26.42
CA SER A 13 -17.13 -0.29 -26.43
C SER A 13 -16.75 0.70 -27.54
N ILE A 14 -15.48 1.11 -27.59
CA ILE A 14 -14.98 2.05 -28.61
C ILE A 14 -15.14 1.48 -30.01
N PHE A 15 -14.82 0.19 -30.19
CA PHE A 15 -14.97 -0.47 -31.46
C PHE A 15 -16.45 -0.59 -31.93
N SER A 16 -17.36 -0.86 -31.00
CA SER A 16 -18.82 -0.90 -31.29
C SER A 16 -19.34 0.46 -31.71
N ILE A 17 -18.85 1.54 -31.12
CA ILE A 17 -19.19 2.91 -31.50
C ILE A 17 -18.68 3.21 -32.91
N SER A 18 -17.40 2.94 -33.18
CA SER A 18 -16.79 3.16 -34.50
C SER A 18 -17.50 2.39 -35.61
N ILE A 19 -17.88 1.15 -35.35
CA ILE A 19 -18.62 0.33 -36.36
C ILE A 19 -20.02 0.88 -36.60
N ASN A 20 -20.74 1.32 -35.54
CA ASN A 20 -22.06 1.92 -35.71
C ASN A 20 -22.02 3.18 -36.60
N ASP A 21 -20.97 3.98 -36.46
CA ASP A 21 -20.80 5.17 -37.32
C ASP A 21 -20.50 4.80 -38.78
N LYS A 22 -19.89 3.63 -39.06
CA LYS A 22 -19.55 3.12 -40.41
C LYS A 22 -20.59 2.18 -41.01
N ILE A 23 -21.72 1.92 -40.34
CA ILE A 23 -22.77 0.99 -40.81
C ILE A 23 -23.24 1.32 -42.20
N LYS A 24 -23.48 2.60 -42.52
CA LYS A 24 -23.87 3.05 -43.85
C LYS A 24 -22.86 2.66 -44.94
N SER A 25 -21.56 2.89 -44.66
CA SER A 25 -20.50 2.56 -45.61
C SER A 25 -20.39 1.06 -45.85
N TYR A 26 -20.54 0.24 -44.81
CA TYR A 26 -20.57 -1.22 -44.95
C TYR A 26 -21.82 -1.70 -45.72
N GLY A 27 -22.96 -1.04 -45.51
CA GLY A 27 -24.18 -1.30 -46.28
C GLY A 27 -24.01 -0.98 -47.74
N GLN A 28 -23.42 0.17 -48.12
CA GLN A 28 -23.10 0.54 -49.49
C GLN A 28 -22.18 -0.49 -50.17
N LEU A 29 -21.14 -0.98 -49.43
CA LEU A 29 -20.30 -2.05 -49.97
C LEU A 29 -21.09 -3.33 -50.25
N ARG A 30 -22.09 -3.64 -49.46
CA ARG A 30 -22.97 -4.80 -49.68
C ARG A 30 -23.94 -4.61 -50.85
N THR A 31 -24.40 -3.38 -51.12
CA THR A 31 -25.23 -3.11 -52.31
C THR A 31 -24.45 -3.29 -53.62
N ILE A 32 -23.12 -3.06 -53.61
CA ILE A 32 -22.21 -3.27 -54.76
C ILE A 32 -21.79 -4.76 -54.87
N GLY A 33 -22.28 -5.65 -53.97
CA GLY A 33 -22.04 -7.08 -54.03
C GLY A 33 -21.00 -7.64 -53.06
N ALA A 34 -20.51 -6.86 -52.10
CA ALA A 34 -19.60 -7.39 -51.07
C ALA A 34 -20.28 -8.45 -50.22
N THR A 35 -19.63 -9.58 -50.00
CA THR A 35 -20.12 -10.67 -49.17
C THR A 35 -19.93 -10.37 -47.69
N PRO A 36 -20.76 -10.96 -46.76
CA PRO A 36 -20.54 -10.84 -45.31
C PRO A 36 -19.15 -11.25 -44.86
N LYS A 37 -18.55 -12.25 -45.53
CA LYS A 37 -17.17 -12.70 -45.23
C LYS A 37 -16.13 -11.63 -45.56
N GLN A 38 -16.33 -10.88 -46.69
CA GLN A 38 -15.44 -9.78 -47.05
C GLN A 38 -15.55 -8.61 -46.07
N ILE A 39 -16.77 -8.19 -45.71
CA ILE A 39 -16.97 -7.15 -44.68
C ILE A 39 -16.31 -7.56 -43.35
N LYS A 40 -16.53 -8.80 -42.90
CA LYS A 40 -15.88 -9.35 -41.70
C LYS A 40 -14.34 -9.24 -41.78
N ARG A 41 -13.75 -9.54 -42.95
CA ARG A 41 -12.31 -9.48 -43.18
C ARG A 41 -11.78 -8.03 -43.13
N ILE A 42 -12.50 -7.10 -43.74
CA ILE A 42 -12.17 -5.66 -43.75
C ILE A 42 -12.14 -5.13 -42.32
N VAL A 43 -13.24 -5.29 -41.58
CA VAL A 43 -13.37 -4.77 -40.21
C VAL A 43 -12.38 -5.41 -39.26
N LYS A 44 -12.13 -6.72 -39.42
CA LYS A 44 -11.13 -7.42 -38.60
C LYS A 44 -9.71 -6.92 -38.88
N ASN A 45 -9.36 -6.67 -40.14
CA ASN A 45 -8.05 -6.14 -40.49
C ASN A 45 -7.87 -4.68 -40.01
N GLU A 46 -8.91 -3.85 -40.13
CA GLU A 46 -8.90 -2.49 -39.58
C GLU A 46 -8.66 -2.51 -38.06
N GLY A 47 -9.40 -3.37 -37.33
CA GLY A 47 -9.24 -3.52 -35.91
C GLY A 47 -7.86 -4.04 -35.47
N ARG A 48 -7.31 -4.96 -36.24
CA ARG A 48 -5.95 -5.46 -35.96
C ARG A 48 -4.87 -4.41 -36.21
N LYS A 49 -4.98 -3.64 -37.32
CA LYS A 49 -4.03 -2.55 -37.60
C LYS A 49 -4.04 -1.49 -36.48
N LEU A 50 -5.23 -1.02 -36.13
CA LEU A 50 -5.36 -0.05 -35.01
C LEU A 50 -4.83 -0.61 -33.68
N GLY A 51 -5.18 -1.88 -33.41
CA GLY A 51 -4.68 -2.58 -32.23
C GLY A 51 -3.16 -2.72 -32.20
N SER A 52 -2.55 -3.08 -33.34
CA SER A 52 -1.08 -3.20 -33.43
C SER A 52 -0.37 -1.87 -33.16
N ILE A 53 -0.88 -0.77 -33.77
CA ILE A 53 -0.33 0.57 -33.52
C ILE A 53 -0.48 0.96 -32.04
N GLY A 54 -1.66 0.73 -31.48
CA GLY A 54 -1.90 1.03 -30.05
C GLY A 54 -1.02 0.21 -29.10
N ILE A 55 -0.83 -1.08 -29.39
CA ILE A 55 0.05 -1.95 -28.62
C ILE A 55 1.50 -1.47 -28.71
N LEU A 56 1.98 -1.11 -29.90
CA LEU A 56 3.34 -0.61 -30.09
C LEU A 56 3.59 0.67 -29.28
N ILE A 57 2.71 1.67 -29.44
CA ILE A 57 2.82 2.94 -28.72
C ILE A 57 2.71 2.71 -27.21
N GLY A 58 1.72 1.93 -26.77
CA GLY A 58 1.52 1.63 -25.36
C GLY A 58 2.69 0.88 -24.74
N THR A 59 3.30 -0.06 -25.47
CA THR A 59 4.49 -0.77 -24.99
C THR A 59 5.69 0.16 -24.87
N VAL A 60 5.95 1.02 -25.86
CA VAL A 60 7.06 1.97 -25.80
C VAL A 60 6.89 2.93 -24.61
N LEU A 61 5.71 3.53 -24.45
CA LEU A 61 5.43 4.43 -23.33
C LEU A 61 5.51 3.70 -21.99
N GLY A 62 5.02 2.46 -21.92
CA GLY A 62 5.09 1.64 -20.71
C GLY A 62 6.52 1.26 -20.33
N VAL A 63 7.34 0.91 -21.32
CA VAL A 63 8.77 0.62 -21.13
C VAL A 63 9.52 1.86 -20.64
N CYS A 64 9.34 3.01 -21.30
CA CYS A 64 9.98 4.26 -20.90
C CYS A 64 9.52 4.71 -19.50
N GLY A 65 8.22 4.67 -19.23
CA GLY A 65 7.68 5.03 -17.91
C GLY A 65 8.13 4.08 -16.81
N GLY A 66 8.16 2.77 -17.07
CA GLY A 66 8.66 1.79 -16.12
C GLY A 66 10.14 1.97 -15.79
N PHE A 67 10.96 2.29 -16.79
CA PHE A 67 12.38 2.55 -16.57
C PHE A 67 12.63 3.83 -15.76
N LEU A 68 11.85 4.89 -16.01
CA LEU A 68 11.94 6.14 -15.25
C LEU A 68 11.54 5.97 -13.78
N LEU A 69 10.53 5.15 -13.50
CA LEU A 69 10.00 4.95 -12.15
C LEU A 69 10.82 3.93 -11.33
N PHE A 70 11.42 2.93 -11.99
CA PHE A 70 12.08 1.79 -11.33
C PHE A 70 13.50 1.55 -11.89
N SER A 71 14.31 2.59 -11.95
CA SER A 71 15.69 2.49 -12.46
C SER A 71 16.62 1.70 -11.52
N LYS A 72 16.35 1.71 -10.21
CA LYS A 72 17.12 0.94 -9.21
C LYS A 72 16.55 -0.50 -9.13
N GLY A 73 17.41 -1.51 -9.21
CA GLY A 73 17.02 -2.92 -9.18
C GLY A 73 16.61 -3.53 -10.54
N PHE A 74 17.08 -2.95 -11.64
CA PHE A 74 16.79 -3.41 -13.00
C PHE A 74 17.33 -4.82 -13.25
N ASN A 75 16.44 -5.80 -13.39
CA ASN A 75 16.77 -7.14 -13.88
C ASN A 75 16.30 -7.29 -15.34
N ALA A 76 17.25 -7.27 -16.26
CA ALA A 76 16.97 -7.31 -17.69
C ALA A 76 16.11 -8.51 -18.12
N VAL A 77 16.33 -9.69 -17.54
CA VAL A 77 15.59 -10.91 -17.90
C VAL A 77 14.12 -10.79 -17.49
N SER A 78 13.85 -10.37 -16.26
CA SER A 78 12.48 -10.17 -15.75
C SER A 78 11.75 -9.08 -16.53
N TYR A 79 12.47 -8.04 -16.93
CA TYR A 79 11.92 -6.93 -17.69
C TYR A 79 11.49 -7.36 -19.11
N VAL A 80 12.37 -8.06 -19.83
CA VAL A 80 12.07 -8.61 -21.15
C VAL A 80 10.91 -9.61 -21.09
N ALA A 81 10.90 -10.50 -20.10
CA ALA A 81 9.80 -11.44 -19.89
C ALA A 81 8.45 -10.73 -19.67
N THR A 82 8.43 -9.66 -18.89
CA THR A 82 7.23 -8.84 -18.64
C THR A 82 6.75 -8.14 -19.92
N VAL A 83 7.65 -7.59 -20.73
CA VAL A 83 7.32 -6.97 -22.02
C VAL A 83 6.70 -7.99 -22.97
N ILE A 84 7.30 -9.16 -23.11
CA ILE A 84 6.78 -10.25 -23.96
C ILE A 84 5.38 -10.68 -23.50
N LEU A 85 5.19 -10.90 -22.20
CA LEU A 85 3.90 -11.29 -21.62
C LEU A 85 2.84 -10.20 -21.87
N THR A 86 3.20 -8.92 -21.74
CA THR A 86 2.32 -7.78 -21.99
C THR A 86 1.93 -7.69 -23.46
N LEU A 87 2.85 -7.90 -24.39
CA LEU A 87 2.57 -7.93 -25.83
C LEU A 87 1.59 -9.05 -26.20
N ILE A 88 1.83 -10.25 -25.69
CA ILE A 88 0.97 -11.43 -25.96
C ILE A 88 -0.43 -11.21 -25.39
N SER A 89 -0.54 -10.80 -24.13
CA SER A 89 -1.82 -10.57 -23.46
C SER A 89 -2.62 -9.44 -24.11
N SER A 90 -1.97 -8.34 -24.50
CA SER A 90 -2.60 -7.22 -25.23
C SER A 90 -3.10 -7.66 -26.60
N TRP A 91 -2.33 -8.45 -27.34
CA TRP A 91 -2.74 -8.99 -28.64
C TRP A 91 -3.96 -9.91 -28.53
N ILE A 92 -3.97 -10.80 -27.54
CA ILE A 92 -5.11 -11.67 -27.26
C ILE A 92 -6.33 -10.82 -26.92
N MET A 93 -6.17 -9.83 -26.03
CA MET A 93 -7.24 -8.94 -25.58
C MET A 93 -7.88 -8.18 -26.74
N VAL A 94 -7.09 -7.53 -27.62
CA VAL A 94 -7.58 -6.85 -28.82
C VAL A 94 -8.32 -7.84 -29.73
N SER A 95 -7.72 -9.00 -30.01
CA SER A 95 -8.30 -10.01 -30.87
C SER A 95 -9.66 -10.55 -30.41
N VAL A 96 -9.84 -10.66 -29.08
CA VAL A 96 -11.10 -11.11 -28.49
C VAL A 96 -12.12 -9.96 -28.46
N SER A 97 -11.71 -8.75 -28.11
CA SER A 97 -12.59 -7.57 -28.00
C SER A 97 -13.26 -7.19 -29.30
N ILE A 98 -12.56 -7.34 -30.44
CA ILE A 98 -13.11 -6.99 -31.75
C ILE A 98 -14.05 -8.05 -32.34
N ARG A 99 -14.12 -9.29 -31.79
CA ARG A 99 -14.93 -10.38 -32.38
C ARG A 99 -16.41 -10.03 -32.45
N LYS A 100 -16.97 -9.49 -31.38
CA LYS A 100 -18.40 -9.18 -31.27
C LYS A 100 -18.78 -8.00 -32.17
N PRO A 101 -18.09 -6.85 -32.17
CA PRO A 101 -18.32 -5.77 -33.13
C PRO A 101 -18.21 -6.18 -34.59
N VAL A 102 -17.19 -6.97 -34.93
CA VAL A 102 -17.00 -7.50 -36.31
C VAL A 102 -18.16 -8.37 -36.76
N LYS A 103 -18.74 -9.19 -35.86
CA LYS A 103 -19.92 -10.02 -36.18
C LYS A 103 -21.15 -9.16 -36.44
N ILE A 104 -21.33 -8.07 -35.68
CA ILE A 104 -22.42 -7.12 -35.88
C ILE A 104 -22.30 -6.45 -37.27
N ALA A 105 -21.12 -5.90 -37.63
CA ALA A 105 -20.88 -5.26 -38.91
C ALA A 105 -21.16 -6.17 -40.10
N ALA A 106 -20.79 -7.44 -40.01
CA ALA A 106 -20.98 -8.43 -41.09
C ALA A 106 -22.45 -8.92 -41.25
N GLY A 107 -23.26 -8.78 -40.17
CA GLY A 107 -24.66 -9.23 -40.16
C GLY A 107 -25.66 -8.23 -40.74
N ILE A 108 -25.25 -6.99 -41.05
CA ILE A 108 -26.16 -5.94 -41.49
C ILE A 108 -26.64 -6.20 -42.91
N SER A 109 -27.97 -6.18 -43.13
CA SER A 109 -28.52 -6.32 -44.48
C SER A 109 -28.35 -5.01 -45.27
N PRO A 110 -28.25 -5.07 -46.64
CA PRO A 110 -28.15 -3.87 -47.48
C PRO A 110 -29.33 -2.90 -47.29
N ILE A 111 -30.53 -3.43 -47.14
CA ILE A 111 -31.76 -2.65 -46.96
C ILE A 111 -31.77 -1.98 -45.59
N GLU A 112 -31.37 -2.70 -44.58
CA GLU A 112 -31.30 -2.20 -43.21
C GLU A 112 -30.23 -1.09 -43.07
N ALA A 113 -29.09 -1.23 -43.76
CA ALA A 113 -28.04 -0.22 -43.74
C ALA A 113 -28.41 1.09 -44.45
N VAL A 114 -29.18 1.04 -45.53
CA VAL A 114 -29.68 2.23 -46.23
C VAL A 114 -30.76 2.93 -45.41
N ARG A 115 -31.59 2.16 -44.69
CA ARG A 115 -32.61 2.68 -43.76
C ARG A 115 -32.08 2.98 -42.36
N PHE A 116 -30.81 2.71 -42.11
CA PHE A 116 -30.21 2.92 -40.82
C PHE A 116 -30.09 4.43 -40.52
N THR A 117 -31.11 4.94 -39.88
CA THR A 117 -31.05 6.23 -39.21
C THR A 117 -30.60 5.94 -37.78
N PRO A 118 -29.46 6.49 -37.30
CA PRO A 118 -29.06 6.30 -35.94
C PRO A 118 -30.21 6.70 -35.01
N ALA A 119 -30.80 5.72 -34.33
CA ALA A 119 -31.81 5.91 -33.29
C ALA A 119 -33.13 6.62 -33.65
N GLN A 120 -33.83 6.16 -34.72
CA GLN A 120 -35.28 6.31 -34.70
C GLN A 120 -35.92 5.05 -34.09
N LYS A 121 -35.81 4.89 -32.78
CA LYS A 121 -36.81 4.17 -32.00
C LYS A 121 -38.02 5.08 -31.90
N ASP A 122 -39.20 4.55 -32.31
CA ASP A 122 -40.49 5.18 -32.13
C ASP A 122 -40.58 5.98 -30.85
N ILE A 123 -40.42 7.28 -30.95
CA ILE A 123 -40.77 8.20 -29.90
C ILE A 123 -42.30 8.25 -29.92
N ARG A 124 -42.93 7.33 -29.18
CA ARG A 124 -44.32 7.59 -28.72
C ARG A 124 -44.28 8.95 -28.05
N SER A 125 -44.78 9.94 -28.81
CA SER A 125 -44.89 11.34 -28.44
C SER A 125 -45.70 11.44 -27.14
N ARG A 126 -45.06 11.38 -25.99
CA ARG A 126 -45.60 11.98 -24.80
C ARG A 126 -45.33 13.47 -24.90
N LYS A 127 -46.37 14.24 -25.20
CA LYS A 127 -46.40 15.69 -25.16
C LYS A 127 -46.06 16.16 -23.69
N LYS A 128 -44.80 16.23 -23.36
CA LYS A 128 -44.28 16.99 -22.25
C LYS A 128 -43.52 18.17 -22.83
N THR A 129 -44.08 19.36 -22.70
CA THR A 129 -43.36 20.61 -22.99
C THR A 129 -42.11 20.68 -22.07
N ILE A 130 -40.98 20.36 -22.64
CA ILE A 130 -39.69 20.51 -21.96
C ILE A 130 -39.25 21.96 -22.18
N LYS A 131 -39.08 22.72 -21.11
CA LYS A 131 -38.44 24.03 -21.22
C LYS A 131 -37.07 23.85 -21.88
N LEU A 132 -36.84 24.51 -23.01
CA LEU A 132 -35.59 24.47 -23.74
C LEU A 132 -34.51 25.20 -22.96
N ASN A 133 -33.74 24.43 -22.17
CA ASN A 133 -32.54 24.86 -21.49
C ASN A 133 -31.36 24.03 -22.01
N PRO A 134 -30.17 24.56 -22.19
CA PRO A 134 -29.00 23.81 -22.65
C PRO A 134 -28.78 22.49 -21.88
N VAL A 135 -29.02 22.49 -20.58
CA VAL A 135 -28.92 21.30 -19.72
C VAL A 135 -30.01 20.26 -20.09
N SER A 136 -31.27 20.68 -20.30
CA SER A 136 -32.35 19.75 -20.66
C SER A 136 -32.17 19.17 -22.05
N MET A 137 -31.57 19.91 -22.99
CA MET A 137 -31.19 19.40 -24.33
C MET A 137 -30.05 18.40 -24.22
N GLY A 138 -29.05 18.66 -23.38
CA GLY A 138 -27.97 17.72 -23.07
C GLY A 138 -28.52 16.41 -22.52
N ILE A 139 -29.37 16.46 -21.49
CA ILE A 139 -30.01 15.28 -20.89
C ILE A 139 -30.89 14.53 -21.91
N ALA A 140 -31.62 15.24 -22.76
CA ALA A 140 -32.43 14.60 -23.81
C ALA A 140 -31.56 13.85 -24.84
N ASN A 141 -30.40 14.42 -25.23
CA ASN A 141 -29.43 13.74 -26.10
C ASN A 141 -28.83 12.51 -25.42
N PHE A 142 -28.47 12.60 -24.13
CA PHE A 142 -28.01 11.44 -23.36
C PHE A 142 -29.07 10.31 -23.33
N LYS A 143 -30.31 10.63 -23.13
CA LYS A 143 -31.42 9.65 -23.11
C LYS A 143 -31.71 9.05 -24.49
N ARG A 144 -31.52 9.82 -25.56
CA ARG A 144 -31.75 9.35 -26.96
C ARG A 144 -30.81 8.21 -27.34
N ASP A 145 -29.53 8.32 -26.96
CA ASP A 145 -28.50 7.32 -27.28
C ASP A 145 -28.03 6.56 -26.02
N GLY A 146 -28.94 6.26 -25.09
CA GLY A 146 -28.65 5.76 -23.74
C GLY A 146 -27.68 4.59 -23.68
N LYS A 147 -27.77 3.61 -24.59
CA LYS A 147 -26.80 2.48 -24.64
C LYS A 147 -25.39 2.93 -24.99
N LYS A 148 -25.24 3.88 -25.94
CA LYS A 148 -23.95 4.43 -26.35
C LYS A 148 -23.37 5.27 -25.21
N THR A 149 -24.18 6.10 -24.60
CA THR A 149 -23.80 6.93 -23.46
C THR A 149 -23.33 6.10 -22.26
N VAL A 150 -24.12 5.08 -21.87
CA VAL A 150 -23.74 4.17 -20.79
C VAL A 150 -22.43 3.46 -21.09
N ALA A 151 -22.21 3.02 -22.35
CA ALA A 151 -20.96 2.38 -22.73
C ALA A 151 -19.76 3.32 -22.63
N ILE A 152 -19.91 4.60 -23.02
CA ILE A 152 -18.85 5.62 -22.90
C ILE A 152 -18.57 5.93 -21.43
N VAL A 153 -19.61 6.19 -20.64
CA VAL A 153 -19.45 6.49 -19.22
C VAL A 153 -18.82 5.31 -18.48
N ALA A 154 -19.30 4.09 -18.73
CA ALA A 154 -18.73 2.89 -18.10
C ALA A 154 -17.24 2.69 -18.47
N SER A 155 -16.85 2.90 -19.74
CA SER A 155 -15.46 2.77 -20.14
C SER A 155 -14.56 3.84 -19.53
N LEU A 156 -15.05 5.09 -19.45
CA LEU A 156 -14.30 6.19 -18.84
C LEU A 156 -14.16 6.00 -17.32
N SER A 157 -15.26 5.62 -16.65
CA SER A 157 -15.26 5.32 -15.21
C SER A 157 -14.32 4.15 -14.88
N LEU A 158 -14.34 3.09 -15.69
CA LEU A 158 -13.48 1.94 -15.50
C LEU A 158 -12.00 2.31 -15.69
N GLY A 159 -11.68 3.16 -16.69
CA GLY A 159 -10.34 3.72 -16.86
C GLY A 159 -9.87 4.50 -15.64
N GLY A 160 -10.72 5.35 -15.06
CA GLY A 160 -10.46 6.08 -13.85
C GLY A 160 -10.25 5.17 -12.62
N ILE A 161 -11.10 4.15 -12.46
CA ILE A 161 -10.95 3.16 -11.38
C ILE A 161 -9.62 2.41 -11.50
N ILE A 162 -9.25 1.96 -12.70
CA ILE A 162 -7.98 1.26 -12.91
C ILE A 162 -6.80 2.17 -12.57
N LEU A 163 -6.84 3.43 -13.01
CA LEU A 163 -5.81 4.41 -12.71
C LEU A 163 -5.64 4.60 -11.18
N LEU A 164 -6.75 4.79 -10.46
CA LEU A 164 -6.74 4.96 -9.01
C LEU A 164 -6.19 3.71 -8.28
N VAL A 165 -6.65 2.52 -8.69
CA VAL A 165 -6.17 1.26 -8.09
C VAL A 165 -4.68 1.06 -8.34
N VAL A 166 -4.20 1.27 -9.56
CA VAL A 166 -2.77 1.12 -9.89
C VAL A 166 -1.94 2.17 -9.14
N SER A 167 -2.37 3.43 -9.15
CA SER A 167 -1.68 4.49 -8.39
C SER A 167 -1.62 4.19 -6.90
N SER A 168 -2.72 3.72 -6.32
CA SER A 168 -2.76 3.33 -4.90
C SER A 168 -1.78 2.20 -4.59
N ILE A 169 -1.72 1.16 -5.43
CA ILE A 169 -0.79 0.04 -5.25
C ILE A 169 0.67 0.51 -5.37
N VAL A 170 0.98 1.36 -6.35
CA VAL A 170 2.34 1.90 -6.55
C VAL A 170 2.77 2.75 -5.37
N LEU A 171 1.90 3.64 -4.90
CA LEU A 171 2.19 4.50 -3.74
C LEU A 171 2.38 3.69 -2.45
N THR A 172 1.52 2.69 -2.21
CA THR A 172 1.59 1.84 -1.00
C THR A 172 2.83 0.93 -1.01
N ARG A 173 3.34 0.56 -2.18
CA ARG A 173 4.52 -0.30 -2.33
C ARG A 173 5.80 0.45 -2.64
N SER A 174 5.79 1.77 -2.58
CA SER A 174 7.03 2.54 -2.76
C SER A 174 8.04 2.18 -1.66
N PRO A 175 9.33 2.06 -1.97
CA PRO A 175 10.36 1.81 -0.97
C PRO A 175 10.34 2.85 0.16
N GLU A 176 10.07 4.12 -0.19
CA GLU A 176 9.93 5.20 0.79
C GLU A 176 8.77 5.01 1.76
N ALA A 177 7.58 4.63 1.25
CA ALA A 177 6.43 4.35 2.11
C ALA A 177 6.70 3.18 3.05
N ARG A 178 7.46 2.16 2.59
CA ARG A 178 7.87 1.03 3.43
C ARG A 178 8.94 1.42 4.44
N ALA A 179 9.93 2.21 4.03
CA ALA A 179 10.97 2.69 4.93
C ALA A 179 10.37 3.57 6.05
N ARG A 180 9.38 4.41 5.74
CA ARG A 180 8.65 5.21 6.73
C ARG A 180 7.89 4.39 7.77
N LEU A 181 7.62 3.10 7.54
CA LEU A 181 7.08 2.22 8.58
C LEU A 181 8.11 1.93 9.69
N TYR A 182 9.40 1.99 9.37
CA TYR A 182 10.50 1.77 10.32
C TYR A 182 11.03 3.10 10.91
N PHE A 183 10.78 4.21 10.22
CA PHE A 183 11.20 5.55 10.59
C PHE A 183 9.98 6.50 10.63
N PRO A 184 9.01 6.27 11.55
CA PRO A 184 7.79 7.08 11.59
C PRO A 184 8.05 8.52 12.00
N ASP A 185 9.01 8.76 12.89
CA ASP A 185 9.21 10.03 13.57
C ASP A 185 10.52 10.73 13.18
N GLY A 186 11.26 10.24 12.16
CA GLY A 186 12.52 10.85 11.75
C GLY A 186 13.13 10.21 10.52
N ASP A 187 14.32 10.66 10.15
CA ASP A 187 15.10 10.13 9.02
C ASP A 187 16.28 9.25 9.46
N TYR A 188 16.63 9.35 10.73
CA TYR A 188 17.70 8.57 11.38
C TYR A 188 17.18 7.92 12.65
N LYS A 189 17.78 6.80 13.02
CA LYS A 189 17.51 6.07 14.27
C LYS A 189 18.84 5.70 14.91
N ILE A 190 19.05 6.13 16.14
CA ILE A 190 20.15 5.65 17.01
C ILE A 190 19.54 4.63 17.96
N TYR A 191 20.21 3.50 18.17
CA TYR A 191 19.75 2.44 19.04
C TYR A 191 20.92 1.76 19.73
N LEU A 192 20.63 1.10 20.86
CA LEU A 192 21.61 0.30 21.59
C LEU A 192 22.01 -0.90 20.76
N GLN A 193 23.31 -1.13 20.65
CA GLN A 193 23.92 -2.32 20.06
C GLN A 193 25.09 -2.75 20.94
N SER A 194 24.93 -3.84 21.70
CA SER A 194 25.92 -4.32 22.63
C SER A 194 26.07 -5.83 22.56
N GLU A 195 27.24 -6.35 22.93
CA GLU A 195 27.50 -7.79 23.11
C GLU A 195 27.03 -8.27 24.50
N VAL A 196 26.85 -7.35 25.45
CA VAL A 196 26.26 -7.65 26.77
C VAL A 196 24.75 -7.46 26.75
N PRO A 197 24.00 -8.13 27.64
CA PRO A 197 22.57 -7.92 27.77
C PRO A 197 22.20 -6.44 27.97
N GLU A 198 21.09 -6.03 27.38
CA GLU A 198 20.65 -4.63 27.38
C GLU A 198 20.42 -4.10 28.79
N GLU A 199 19.92 -4.94 29.70
CA GLU A 199 19.68 -4.65 31.11
C GLU A 199 20.98 -4.29 31.83
N GLU A 200 22.04 -5.08 31.62
CA GLU A 200 23.36 -4.84 32.20
C GLU A 200 23.95 -3.52 31.70
N LEU A 201 23.81 -3.25 30.40
CA LEU A 201 24.27 -2.00 29.82
C LEU A 201 23.52 -0.80 30.39
N MET A 202 22.19 -0.89 30.49
CA MET A 202 21.37 0.18 31.05
C MET A 202 21.62 0.40 32.52
N ALA A 203 21.85 -0.67 33.31
CA ALA A 203 22.18 -0.59 34.75
C ALA A 203 23.57 0.00 34.97
N ALA A 204 24.56 -0.29 34.14
CA ALA A 204 25.87 0.31 34.19
C ALA A 204 25.88 1.81 33.80
N GLY A 205 24.86 2.25 33.10
CA GLY A 205 24.67 3.62 32.63
C GLY A 205 24.25 3.64 31.15
N ASN A 206 22.97 3.90 30.94
CA ASN A 206 22.43 3.94 29.57
C ASN A 206 23.13 5.05 28.75
N PRO A 207 23.79 4.72 27.62
CA PRO A 207 24.41 5.73 26.78
C PRO A 207 23.38 6.67 26.12
N LEU A 208 22.09 6.23 25.99
CA LEU A 208 21.00 7.09 25.56
C LEU A 208 20.48 7.91 26.76
N ASN A 209 21.22 8.93 27.10
CA ASN A 209 20.96 9.82 28.22
C ASN A 209 20.75 11.28 27.77
N GLU A 210 20.40 12.15 28.70
CA GLU A 210 20.10 13.55 28.38
C GLU A 210 21.33 14.30 27.84
N GLU A 211 22.56 13.94 28.25
CA GLU A 211 23.79 14.55 27.75
C GLU A 211 23.97 14.26 26.26
N LEU A 212 23.85 12.99 25.85
CA LEU A 212 23.89 12.58 24.46
C LEU A 212 22.75 13.24 23.64
N LYS A 213 21.57 13.37 24.23
CA LYS A 213 20.44 14.02 23.57
C LYS A 213 20.74 15.48 23.24
N GLN A 214 21.33 16.21 24.19
CA GLN A 214 21.74 17.60 23.96
C GLN A 214 22.87 17.72 22.94
N GLU A 215 23.80 16.77 22.93
CA GLU A 215 24.85 16.70 21.92
C GLU A 215 24.25 16.53 20.51
N ILE A 216 23.32 15.59 20.35
CA ILE A 216 22.62 15.37 19.07
C ILE A 216 21.83 16.63 18.65
N LEU A 217 21.09 17.23 19.57
CA LEU A 217 20.33 18.47 19.30
C LEU A 217 21.23 19.64 18.91
N SER A 218 22.51 19.64 19.32
CA SER A 218 23.48 20.68 18.95
C SER A 218 23.94 20.58 17.49
N ILE A 219 23.70 19.47 16.81
CA ILE A 219 24.06 19.29 15.39
C ILE A 219 23.18 20.19 14.53
N ASP A 220 23.82 21.01 13.72
CA ASP A 220 23.09 21.92 12.80
C ASP A 220 22.23 21.13 11.79
N GLY A 221 20.93 21.34 11.87
CA GLY A 221 19.96 20.65 11.04
C GLY A 221 19.17 19.54 11.75
N VAL A 222 19.50 19.14 12.96
CA VAL A 222 18.63 18.32 13.80
C VAL A 222 17.48 19.18 14.31
N THR A 223 16.25 18.70 14.14
CA THR A 223 15.05 19.43 14.56
C THR A 223 14.40 18.85 15.80
N ASP A 224 14.52 17.53 16.00
CA ASP A 224 13.96 16.86 17.17
C ASP A 224 14.65 15.50 17.41
N VAL A 225 14.62 15.05 18.68
CA VAL A 225 15.12 13.74 19.14
C VAL A 225 14.04 13.12 20.00
N ILE A 226 13.42 12.08 19.48
CA ILE A 226 12.25 11.42 20.07
C ILE A 226 12.66 10.03 20.57
N ALA A 227 12.47 9.76 21.85
CA ALA A 227 12.61 8.42 22.41
C ALA A 227 11.47 7.54 21.87
N ASN A 228 11.76 6.75 20.83
CA ASN A 228 10.69 6.03 20.13
C ASN A 228 10.49 4.61 20.68
N ARG A 229 11.43 4.09 21.45
CA ARG A 229 11.31 2.78 22.08
C ARG A 229 12.02 2.73 23.44
N GLN A 230 11.27 2.30 24.44
CA GLN A 230 11.74 2.00 25.78
C GLN A 230 11.36 0.55 26.07
N THR A 231 12.33 -0.35 26.21
CA THR A 231 12.08 -1.79 26.24
C THR A 231 13.14 -2.54 27.03
N LEU A 232 12.75 -3.70 27.53
CA LEU A 232 13.66 -4.72 28.04
C LEU A 232 13.32 -6.08 27.42
N HIS A 233 14.33 -6.94 27.34
CA HIS A 233 14.12 -8.31 26.95
C HIS A 233 13.36 -9.06 28.01
N THR A 234 12.28 -9.75 27.62
CA THR A 234 11.34 -10.38 28.55
C THR A 234 11.23 -11.85 28.25
N THR A 235 11.29 -12.66 29.31
CA THR A 235 11.00 -14.08 29.24
C THR A 235 9.71 -14.35 30.00
N PHE A 236 8.76 -15.01 29.34
CA PHE A 236 7.56 -15.51 30.00
C PHE A 236 7.85 -16.90 30.55
N LYS A 237 7.54 -17.12 31.84
CA LYS A 237 7.72 -18.41 32.53
C LYS A 237 6.34 -19.05 32.77
N GLY A 238 6.29 -20.40 32.73
CA GLY A 238 5.10 -21.20 32.93
C GLY A 238 4.93 -22.23 31.84
N ASP A 239 3.72 -22.66 31.56
CA ASP A 239 3.39 -23.55 30.44
C ASP A 239 3.68 -22.91 29.07
N ILE A 240 4.08 -21.68 29.07
CA ILE A 240 4.57 -20.93 27.92
C ILE A 240 6.02 -21.35 27.68
N ASN A 241 6.25 -22.33 26.82
CA ASN A 241 7.57 -22.75 26.39
C ASN A 241 8.36 -21.53 25.91
N GLN A 242 9.16 -20.92 26.83
CA GLN A 242 10.20 -19.92 26.58
C GLN A 242 9.93 -18.98 25.38
N ASN A 243 8.75 -18.37 25.32
CA ASN A 243 8.56 -17.26 24.41
C ASN A 243 9.32 -16.06 24.99
N THR A 244 10.45 -15.79 24.36
CA THR A 244 11.26 -14.61 24.65
C THR A 244 10.89 -13.52 23.65
N GLY A 245 10.85 -12.30 24.10
CA GLY A 245 10.60 -11.14 23.26
C GLY A 245 10.75 -9.86 24.06
N ASN A 246 10.56 -8.75 23.42
CA ASN A 246 10.70 -7.46 24.07
C ASN A 246 9.35 -7.02 24.65
N CYS A 247 9.37 -6.64 25.93
CA CYS A 247 8.27 -5.90 26.56
C CYS A 247 8.58 -4.41 26.47
N ASP A 248 7.71 -3.67 25.79
CA ASP A 248 7.85 -2.23 25.66
C ASP A 248 7.13 -1.52 26.81
N MET A 249 7.73 -0.45 27.28
CA MET A 249 7.15 0.40 28.31
C MET A 249 5.98 1.21 27.76
N LEU A 250 4.89 1.29 28.49
CA LEU A 250 3.80 2.22 28.20
C LEU A 250 4.23 3.65 28.54
N THR A 251 4.16 4.52 27.56
CA THR A 251 4.50 5.94 27.67
C THR A 251 3.37 6.80 27.15
N ASP A 252 3.35 8.09 27.46
CA ASP A 252 2.36 9.03 26.93
C ASP A 252 2.34 9.04 25.38
N GLN A 253 3.47 8.74 24.75
CA GLN A 253 3.60 8.74 23.29
C GLN A 253 2.96 7.52 22.61
N ASN A 254 3.00 6.35 23.30
CA ASN A 254 2.49 5.10 22.72
C ASN A 254 1.14 4.66 23.31
N TYR A 255 0.71 5.18 24.45
CA TYR A 255 -0.49 4.76 25.17
C TYR A 255 -1.75 4.74 24.27
N ALA A 256 -2.08 5.89 23.67
CA ALA A 256 -3.26 6.01 22.82
C ALA A 256 -3.21 5.10 21.59
N LYS A 257 -2.02 4.82 21.11
CA LYS A 257 -1.78 3.94 19.98
C LYS A 257 -1.97 2.46 20.40
N VAL A 258 -1.47 2.04 21.55
CA VAL A 258 -1.66 0.68 22.08
C VAL A 258 -3.14 0.45 22.41
N GLU A 259 -3.81 1.42 23.02
CA GLU A 259 -5.24 1.38 23.30
C GLU A 259 -6.07 1.18 22.01
N ALA A 260 -5.76 1.91 20.94
CA ALA A 260 -6.42 1.77 19.66
C ALA A 260 -6.15 0.40 18.98
N ALA A 261 -5.09 -0.30 19.37
CA ALA A 261 -4.70 -1.61 18.86
C ALA A 261 -5.32 -2.78 19.64
N LEU A 262 -5.97 -2.51 20.77
CA LEU A 262 -6.62 -3.55 21.57
C LEU A 262 -7.71 -4.25 20.76
N THR A 263 -7.69 -5.56 20.83
CA THR A 263 -8.73 -6.43 20.24
C THR A 263 -9.64 -7.01 21.33
N GLU A 264 -9.16 -7.06 22.59
CA GLU A 264 -9.89 -7.61 23.73
C GLU A 264 -9.33 -7.04 25.02
N GLY A 265 -10.16 -6.90 26.08
CA GLY A 265 -9.77 -6.41 27.39
C GLY A 265 -9.61 -4.90 27.46
N THR A 266 -8.77 -4.44 28.37
CA THR A 266 -8.53 -3.01 28.66
C THR A 266 -7.03 -2.73 28.82
N MET A 267 -6.67 -1.45 28.77
CA MET A 267 -5.31 -1.02 29.13
C MET A 267 -4.99 -1.35 30.60
N PRO A 268 -3.72 -1.55 30.96
CA PRO A 268 -3.29 -1.77 32.34
C PRO A 268 -3.80 -0.68 33.30
N THR A 269 -4.32 -1.11 34.44
CA THR A 269 -4.83 -0.20 35.49
C THR A 269 -3.96 -0.18 36.73
N ASP A 270 -3.04 -1.12 36.86
CA ASP A 270 -2.07 -1.25 37.93
C ASP A 270 -0.70 -1.66 37.41
N SER A 271 0.33 -1.63 38.27
CA SER A 271 1.72 -1.91 37.88
C SER A 271 1.97 -3.36 37.48
N HIS A 272 1.12 -4.31 37.95
CA HIS A 272 1.25 -5.74 37.66
C HIS A 272 0.26 -6.23 36.63
N SER A 273 -0.24 -5.36 35.79
CA SER A 273 -1.05 -5.73 34.63
C SER A 273 -0.37 -5.36 33.32
N ILE A 274 -0.55 -6.20 32.28
CA ILE A 274 0.11 -6.05 31.00
C ILE A 274 -0.87 -6.23 29.84
N VAL A 275 -0.53 -5.64 28.70
CA VAL A 275 -1.17 -5.93 27.43
C VAL A 275 -0.23 -6.82 26.61
N ILE A 276 -0.70 -7.96 26.12
CA ILE A 276 0.11 -8.93 25.41
C ILE A 276 -0.40 -9.16 23.98
N SER A 277 0.49 -9.58 23.09
CA SER A 277 0.10 -9.90 21.70
C SER A 277 -0.80 -11.12 21.65
N ARG A 278 -1.94 -11.00 20.94
CA ARG A 278 -2.84 -12.12 20.69
C ARG A 278 -2.13 -13.32 20.05
N SER A 279 -1.13 -13.09 19.21
CA SER A 279 -0.37 -14.18 18.57
C SER A 279 0.38 -15.06 19.56
N ILE A 280 0.72 -14.54 20.73
CA ILE A 280 1.32 -15.34 21.81
C ILE A 280 0.22 -16.15 22.49
N VAL A 281 -0.84 -15.48 22.90
CA VAL A 281 -1.96 -16.09 23.62
C VAL A 281 -2.63 -17.22 22.82
N ASP A 282 -2.85 -17.02 21.51
CA ASP A 282 -3.43 -18.02 20.62
C ASP A 282 -2.58 -19.29 20.49
N SER A 283 -1.34 -19.27 20.95
CA SER A 283 -0.46 -20.45 20.98
C SER A 283 -0.67 -21.35 22.23
N TYR A 284 -1.54 -20.92 23.17
CA TYR A 284 -1.79 -21.60 24.46
C TYR A 284 -3.29 -21.76 24.70
N GLU A 285 -3.74 -22.99 25.04
CA GLU A 285 -5.17 -23.32 25.12
C GLU A 285 -5.92 -22.60 26.25
N ASP A 286 -5.26 -22.24 27.37
CA ASP A 286 -5.91 -21.68 28.57
C ASP A 286 -5.48 -20.25 28.91
N MET A 287 -4.88 -19.52 27.97
CA MET A 287 -4.41 -18.15 28.20
C MET A 287 -5.35 -17.11 27.59
N GLY A 288 -5.67 -16.07 28.33
CA GLY A 288 -6.55 -15.00 27.88
C GLY A 288 -6.54 -13.80 28.82
N VAL A 289 -7.43 -12.86 28.57
CA VAL A 289 -7.64 -11.72 29.47
C VAL A 289 -8.06 -12.23 30.85
N GLY A 290 -7.41 -11.74 31.90
CA GLY A 290 -7.57 -12.17 33.30
C GLY A 290 -6.65 -13.31 33.74
N SER A 291 -5.92 -13.95 32.81
CA SER A 291 -4.91 -14.96 33.17
C SER A 291 -3.69 -14.30 33.82
N THR A 292 -3.09 -15.01 34.79
CA THR A 292 -1.81 -14.59 35.40
C THR A 292 -0.66 -15.35 34.76
N VAL A 293 0.35 -14.62 34.34
CA VAL A 293 1.60 -15.15 33.78
C VAL A 293 2.79 -14.65 34.56
N GLU A 294 3.86 -15.44 34.66
CA GLU A 294 5.10 -14.96 35.26
C GLU A 294 6.01 -14.36 34.18
N ILE A 295 6.49 -13.17 34.42
CA ILE A 295 7.46 -12.50 33.55
C ILE A 295 8.76 -12.21 34.31
N SER A 296 9.88 -12.27 33.58
CA SER A 296 11.16 -11.74 34.06
C SER A 296 11.75 -10.86 32.97
N PHE A 297 12.37 -9.77 33.38
CA PHE A 297 13.19 -8.94 32.50
C PHE A 297 14.65 -9.36 32.66
N GLY A 298 15.29 -9.75 31.55
CA GLY A 298 16.65 -10.26 31.54
C GLY A 298 16.81 -11.75 31.83
N GLU A 299 17.96 -12.30 31.46
CA GLU A 299 18.30 -13.70 31.69
C GLU A 299 18.65 -13.94 33.20
N GLY A 300 18.02 -14.96 33.80
CA GLY A 300 18.31 -15.34 35.18
C GLY A 300 17.73 -14.46 36.27
N GLN A 301 16.97 -13.43 35.95
CA GLN A 301 16.29 -12.55 36.87
C GLN A 301 15.08 -13.22 37.53
N SER A 302 14.69 -12.68 38.71
CA SER A 302 13.48 -13.12 39.38
C SER A 302 12.22 -12.86 38.55
N SER A 303 11.35 -13.85 38.46
CA SER A 303 10.06 -13.66 37.80
C SER A 303 9.03 -13.08 38.76
N VAL A 304 8.12 -12.26 38.19
CA VAL A 304 6.99 -11.69 38.92
C VAL A 304 5.69 -12.07 38.24
N PRO A 305 4.63 -12.36 39.01
CA PRO A 305 3.32 -12.61 38.44
C PRO A 305 2.69 -11.30 37.95
N VAL A 306 2.18 -11.33 36.72
CA VAL A 306 1.42 -10.22 36.13
C VAL A 306 0.11 -10.73 35.52
N THR A 307 -0.90 -9.89 35.53
CA THR A 307 -2.21 -10.21 34.97
C THR A 307 -2.34 -9.65 33.55
N ILE A 308 -2.81 -10.46 32.63
CA ILE A 308 -3.14 -10.02 31.25
C ILE A 308 -4.42 -9.18 31.32
N SER A 309 -4.31 -7.88 31.16
CA SER A 309 -5.46 -6.95 31.16
C SER A 309 -6.07 -6.78 29.77
N GLY A 310 -5.29 -6.97 28.70
CA GLY A 310 -5.77 -6.84 27.34
C GLY A 310 -4.90 -7.54 26.31
N LEU A 311 -5.48 -7.76 25.14
CA LEU A 311 -4.82 -8.37 23.99
C LEU A 311 -4.79 -7.40 22.83
N PHE A 312 -3.64 -7.27 22.19
CA PHE A 312 -3.53 -6.51 20.95
C PHE A 312 -3.32 -7.43 19.74
N GLY A 313 -3.85 -7.00 18.60
CA GLY A 313 -3.82 -7.81 17.37
C GLY A 313 -2.44 -7.83 16.70
N PRO A 314 -2.12 -8.92 15.97
CA PRO A 314 -0.91 -8.99 15.17
C PRO A 314 -0.96 -7.94 14.06
N GLY A 315 0.00 -7.03 14.07
CA GLY A 315 0.19 -6.11 12.96
C GLY A 315 -0.89 -5.05 12.78
N THR A 316 -1.46 -4.54 13.86
CA THR A 316 -2.40 -3.43 13.79
C THR A 316 -1.69 -2.20 13.24
N TYR A 317 -2.06 -1.79 12.03
CA TYR A 317 -1.59 -0.55 11.43
C TYR A 317 -2.44 0.58 11.96
N THR A 318 -1.86 1.49 12.72
CA THR A 318 -2.47 2.80 12.91
C THR A 318 -2.21 3.65 11.65
N GLY A 319 -3.04 4.65 11.37
CA GLY A 319 -2.94 5.48 10.14
C GLY A 319 -1.60 6.17 9.89
N HIS A 320 -0.62 6.01 10.79
CA HIS A 320 0.73 6.56 10.70
C HIS A 320 1.84 5.50 10.81
N GLY A 321 1.55 4.24 10.56
CA GLY A 321 2.56 3.19 10.53
C GLY A 321 2.32 2.05 11.52
N LYS A 322 3.21 1.09 11.44
CA LYS A 322 3.19 -0.18 12.13
C LYS A 322 3.59 -0.02 13.60
N LEU A 323 2.61 0.11 14.48
CA LEU A 323 2.86 0.47 15.85
C LEU A 323 3.57 -0.58 16.69
N LEU A 324 3.42 -1.84 16.38
CA LEU A 324 3.69 -2.93 17.30
C LEU A 324 4.60 -3.99 16.71
N ILE A 325 5.45 -3.64 15.73
CA ILE A 325 6.02 -4.67 14.88
C ILE A 325 7.51 -4.88 15.06
N ASP A 326 8.23 -4.00 15.70
CA ASP A 326 9.66 -4.24 15.94
C ASP A 326 9.91 -5.13 17.16
N GLY A 327 9.09 -6.20 17.30
CA GLY A 327 9.35 -7.27 18.24
C GLY A 327 8.77 -7.09 19.66
N ALA A 328 7.93 -6.07 19.91
CA ALA A 328 7.20 -6.00 21.16
C ALA A 328 6.17 -7.13 21.24
N VAL A 329 6.33 -7.98 22.24
CA VAL A 329 5.38 -9.08 22.54
C VAL A 329 4.39 -8.67 23.61
N ALA A 330 4.73 -7.69 24.43
CA ALA A 330 3.89 -7.14 25.49
C ALA A 330 4.17 -5.64 25.70
N PHE A 331 3.23 -4.98 26.40
CA PHE A 331 3.40 -3.62 26.93
C PHE A 331 3.07 -3.63 28.40
N ALA A 332 3.92 -3.02 29.20
CA ALA A 332 3.75 -2.92 30.65
C ALA A 332 3.89 -1.48 31.15
N PRO A 333 3.28 -1.12 32.28
CA PRO A 333 3.45 0.18 32.91
C PRO A 333 4.91 0.44 33.31
N GLN A 334 5.30 1.71 33.30
CA GLN A 334 6.63 2.15 33.74
C GLN A 334 6.96 1.69 35.17
N ASP A 335 5.96 1.70 36.04
CA ASP A 335 6.16 1.32 37.46
C ASP A 335 6.68 -0.11 37.60
N LEU A 336 6.26 -1.05 36.76
CA LEU A 336 6.76 -2.41 36.78
C LEU A 336 8.25 -2.48 36.39
N PHE A 337 8.68 -1.70 35.41
CA PHE A 337 10.08 -1.62 35.00
C PHE A 337 10.95 -1.05 36.15
N CYS A 338 10.49 0.02 36.79
CA CYS A 338 11.20 0.65 37.90
C CYS A 338 11.24 -0.23 39.17
N GLU A 339 10.20 -1.05 39.37
CA GLU A 339 10.15 -1.98 40.53
C GLU A 339 11.16 -3.13 40.32
N LEU A 340 11.24 -3.67 39.12
CA LEU A 340 12.13 -4.81 38.84
C LEU A 340 13.59 -4.39 38.65
N HIS A 341 13.82 -3.19 38.13
CA HIS A 341 15.16 -2.64 37.87
C HIS A 341 15.31 -1.21 38.44
N PRO A 342 15.33 -1.07 39.78
CA PRO A 342 15.46 0.24 40.40
C PRO A 342 16.82 0.93 40.15
N GLU A 343 17.82 0.16 39.70
CA GLU A 343 19.13 0.64 39.30
C GLU A 343 19.15 1.31 37.91
N ILE A 344 18.18 1.02 37.05
CA ILE A 344 18.11 1.58 35.72
C ILE A 344 17.41 2.95 35.75
N THR A 345 18.11 3.97 35.33
CA THR A 345 17.59 5.35 35.29
C THR A 345 16.92 5.73 33.97
N SER A 346 17.26 5.04 32.88
CA SER A 346 16.67 5.23 31.55
C SER A 346 16.54 3.89 30.84
N PHE A 347 15.34 3.59 30.41
CA PHE A 347 15.02 2.41 29.61
C PHE A 347 15.00 2.70 28.10
N ASP A 348 15.55 3.82 27.67
CA ASP A 348 15.62 4.18 26.26
C ASP A 348 16.47 3.17 25.51
N TYR A 349 15.84 2.51 24.53
CA TYR A 349 16.50 1.56 23.63
C TYR A 349 16.84 2.19 22.30
N SER A 350 15.99 3.07 21.80
CA SER A 350 16.23 3.76 20.53
C SER A 350 15.59 5.13 20.48
N TRP A 351 16.25 6.03 19.76
CA TRP A 351 15.78 7.37 19.46
C TRP A 351 15.62 7.57 17.97
N SER A 352 14.49 8.18 17.55
CA SER A 352 14.29 8.72 16.21
C SER A 352 14.76 10.17 16.16
N ILE A 353 15.46 10.51 15.10
CA ILE A 353 16.03 11.85 14.91
C ILE A 353 15.43 12.44 13.64
N ALA A 354 14.71 13.55 13.84
CA ALA A 354 14.16 14.35 12.77
C ALA A 354 15.18 15.41 12.30
N SER A 355 15.27 15.63 11.00
CA SER A 355 16.24 16.56 10.43
C SER A 355 15.67 17.44 9.33
N ASP A 356 16.29 18.62 9.11
CA ASP A 356 16.03 19.43 7.91
C ASP A 356 16.61 18.70 6.69
N PRO A 357 15.79 18.35 5.67
CA PRO A 357 16.27 17.67 4.46
C PRO A 357 17.39 18.42 3.72
N LYS A 358 17.48 19.74 3.89
CA LYS A 358 18.53 20.56 3.26
C LYS A 358 19.91 20.38 3.93
N LYS A 359 19.93 19.88 5.16
CA LYS A 359 21.14 19.69 5.96
C LYS A 359 21.43 18.21 6.25
N ALA A 360 20.78 17.30 5.54
CA ALA A 360 20.87 15.85 5.79
C ALA A 360 22.32 15.34 5.83
N GLU A 361 23.22 15.82 4.97
CA GLU A 361 24.63 15.40 4.97
C GLU A 361 25.39 15.86 6.21
N ILE A 362 25.08 17.06 6.73
CA ILE A 362 25.69 17.60 7.96
C ILE A 362 25.23 16.76 9.15
N VAL A 363 23.93 16.53 9.24
CA VAL A 363 23.32 15.71 10.30
C VAL A 363 23.89 14.30 10.28
N LYS A 364 23.95 13.67 9.11
CA LYS A 364 24.51 12.32 8.93
C LYS A 364 25.97 12.26 9.39
N ALA A 365 26.79 13.20 9.00
CA ALA A 365 28.21 13.24 9.43
C ALA A 365 28.33 13.42 10.96
N GLY A 366 27.53 14.30 11.56
CA GLY A 366 27.49 14.51 13.01
C GLY A 366 27.08 13.25 13.76
N LEU A 367 25.98 12.60 13.34
CA LEU A 367 25.50 11.38 13.97
C LEU A 367 26.49 10.23 13.83
N LYS A 368 27.17 10.09 12.69
CA LYS A 368 28.23 9.09 12.52
C LYS A 368 29.41 9.32 13.45
N ASN A 369 29.81 10.55 13.68
CA ASN A 369 30.90 10.88 14.62
C ASN A 369 30.50 10.50 16.04
N ILE A 370 29.28 10.82 16.46
CA ILE A 370 28.75 10.46 17.77
C ILE A 370 28.74 8.93 17.96
N VAL A 371 28.18 8.20 17.02
CA VAL A 371 28.13 6.72 17.10
C VAL A 371 29.54 6.11 17.08
N ALA A 372 30.47 6.68 16.31
CA ALA A 372 31.86 6.22 16.31
C ALA A 372 32.60 6.43 17.64
N SER A 373 32.16 7.40 18.47
CA SER A 373 32.71 7.61 19.80
C SER A 373 32.05 6.75 20.89
N HIS A 374 30.94 6.08 20.60
CA HIS A 374 30.18 5.23 21.52
C HIS A 374 30.05 3.81 20.97
N SER A 375 30.82 2.89 21.50
CA SER A 375 30.91 1.48 21.02
C SER A 375 29.57 0.70 21.10
N ASN A 376 28.64 1.17 21.97
CA ASN A 376 27.37 0.50 22.24
C ASN A 376 26.18 1.14 21.50
N LEU A 377 26.46 2.01 20.55
CA LEU A 377 25.42 2.68 19.74
C LEU A 377 25.56 2.30 18.27
N ALA A 378 24.43 2.18 17.60
CA ALA A 378 24.36 2.00 16.16
C ALA A 378 23.42 3.04 15.53
N LEU A 379 23.73 3.39 14.26
CA LEU A 379 22.96 4.31 13.45
C LEU A 379 22.28 3.58 12.30
N ASP A 380 20.98 3.73 12.17
CA ASP A 380 20.22 3.32 10.99
C ASP A 380 19.70 4.58 10.25
N GLU A 381 19.66 4.51 8.93
CA GLU A 381 19.29 5.62 8.05
C GLU A 381 18.16 5.21 7.12
N ILE A 382 17.15 6.04 6.95
CA ILE A 382 16.02 5.77 6.06
C ILE A 382 16.48 5.55 4.60
N ASN A 383 17.47 6.30 4.15
CA ASN A 383 18.00 6.19 2.78
C ASN A 383 18.66 4.84 2.52
N ILE A 384 19.38 4.30 3.49
CA ILE A 384 19.97 2.96 3.41
C ILE A 384 18.86 1.91 3.31
N ARG A 385 17.83 2.01 4.14
CA ARG A 385 16.67 1.11 4.08
C ARG A 385 15.96 1.16 2.73
N ILE A 386 15.79 2.35 2.13
CA ILE A 386 15.21 2.53 0.80
C ILE A 386 16.04 1.81 -0.28
N GLU A 387 17.37 1.78 -0.15
CA GLU A 387 18.25 1.12 -1.11
C GLU A 387 18.16 -0.41 -1.06
N TYR A 388 17.89 -0.98 0.10
CA TYR A 388 17.77 -2.44 0.32
C TYR A 388 16.35 -2.99 0.12
N MET A 389 15.32 -2.16 -0.07
CA MET A 389 13.92 -2.56 -0.32
C MET A 389 13.54 -2.54 -1.79
#